data_223c035160299ffe7f811fc4a26e73b8
#
_entry.id   223c035160299ffe7f811fc4a26e73b8
#
_cell.length_a   1.000
_cell.length_b   1.000
_cell.length_c   1.000
_cell.angle_alpha   90.00
_cell.angle_beta   90.00
_cell.angle_gamma   90.00
#
_symmetry.space_group_name_H-M   'P 1'
#
loop_
_entity.id
_entity.type
_entity.pdbx_description
1 polymer ?
#
loop_
_entity_poly.entity_id
_entity_poly.type
_entity_poly.pdbx_seq_one_letter_code
_entity_poly.pdbx_strand_id
1 'polypeptide(L)' 'MWSEGSIKLGSDIFHYWVKHYDEGSQYGIDEGRISKLTLKRNGKTVCNYDRGWDIEPADENTATALAILMKDYN' A
#
# COMPACT_ATOMS: atom_id res chain seq x y z
N MET A 1 -9.91 9.23 3.93
CA MET A 1 -9.12 9.14 5.18
C MET A 1 -7.72 8.65 4.88
N TRP A 2 -6.73 9.21 5.55
CA TRP A 2 -5.32 8.80 5.42
C TRP A 2 -4.89 8.03 6.65
N SER A 3 -4.17 6.93 6.44
CA SER A 3 -3.49 6.19 7.51
C SER A 3 -2.01 6.09 7.19
N GLU A 4 -1.19 6.17 8.23
CA GLU A 4 0.26 6.15 8.11
C GLU A 4 0.85 5.27 9.19
N GLY A 5 1.92 4.55 8.89
CA GLY A 5 2.59 3.70 9.86
C GLY A 5 3.75 2.95 9.26
N SER A 6 4.14 1.88 9.94
CA SER A 6 5.27 1.04 9.54
C SER A 6 4.91 -0.43 9.64
N ILE A 7 5.49 -1.24 8.76
CA ILE A 7 5.40 -2.70 8.77
C ILE A 7 6.82 -3.23 8.75
N LYS A 8 7.16 -4.10 9.71
CA LYS A 8 8.47 -4.76 9.76
C LYS A 8 8.34 -6.21 9.31
N LEU A 9 9.13 -6.59 8.30
CA LEU A 9 9.19 -7.95 7.79
C LEU A 9 10.65 -8.39 7.74
N GLY A 10 11.05 -9.22 8.68
CA GLY A 10 12.46 -9.57 8.84
C GLY A 10 13.28 -8.33 9.16
N SER A 11 14.30 -8.03 8.35
CA SER A 11 15.12 -6.84 8.51
C SER A 11 14.58 -5.64 7.73
N ASP A 12 13.52 -5.83 6.93
CA ASP A 12 12.93 -4.75 6.14
C ASP A 12 11.89 -3.99 6.97
N ILE A 13 11.97 -2.67 6.92
CA ILE A 13 10.97 -1.79 7.53
C ILE A 13 10.35 -0.96 6.41
N PHE A 14 9.04 -1.09 6.26
CA PHE A 14 8.27 -0.35 5.26
C PHE A 14 7.50 0.75 5.95
N HIS A 15 7.67 1.99 5.50
CA HIS A 15 6.77 3.08 5.85
C HIS A 15 5.61 3.09 4.86
N TYR A 16 4.39 3.28 5.34
CA TYR A 16 3.24 3.31 4.45
C TYR A 16 2.38 4.55 4.66
N TRP A 17 1.73 4.96 3.57
CA TRP A 17 0.68 5.96 3.54
C TRP A 17 -0.44 5.38 2.70
N VAL A 18 -1.66 5.35 3.25
CA VAL A 18 -2.83 4.76 2.58
C VAL A 18 -3.98 5.75 2.67
N LYS A 19 -4.54 6.09 1.51
CA LYS A 19 -5.80 6.83 1.44
C LYS A 19 -6.91 5.85 1.15
N HIS A 20 -7.88 5.76 2.07
CA HIS A 20 -8.97 4.80 1.95
C HIS A 20 -10.31 5.46 2.30
N TYR A 21 -11.37 4.88 1.77
CA TYR A 21 -12.73 5.33 1.98
C TYR A 21 -13.57 4.23 2.62
N ASP A 22 -14.79 4.59 3.06
CA ASP A 22 -15.69 3.62 3.67
C ASP A 22 -16.26 2.63 2.64
N GLU A 23 -16.30 3.02 1.37
CA GLU A 23 -16.81 2.18 0.29
C GLU A 23 -15.79 2.06 -0.82
N GLY A 24 -15.80 0.93 -1.51
CA GLY A 24 -14.96 0.73 -2.68
C GLY A 24 -15.38 1.61 -3.86
N SER A 25 -14.48 1.79 -4.81
CA SER A 25 -14.74 2.56 -6.02
C SER A 25 -14.02 1.93 -7.21
N GLN A 26 -14.40 2.34 -8.41
CA GLN A 26 -13.75 1.88 -9.63
C GLN A 26 -12.27 2.31 -9.70
N TYR A 27 -11.87 3.29 -8.89
CA TYR A 27 -10.48 3.77 -8.83
C TYR A 27 -9.67 3.12 -7.72
N GLY A 28 -10.31 2.33 -6.84
CA GLY A 28 -9.62 1.64 -5.76
C GLY A 28 -8.88 0.40 -6.25
N ILE A 29 -7.89 -0.06 -5.46
CA ILE A 29 -7.19 -1.31 -5.77
C ILE A 29 -8.22 -2.45 -5.80
N ASP A 30 -8.28 -3.18 -6.92
CA ASP A 30 -9.25 -4.26 -7.13
C ASP A 30 -10.69 -3.80 -6.86
N GLU A 31 -10.99 -2.54 -7.20
CA GLU A 31 -12.29 -1.89 -6.96
C GLU A 31 -12.65 -1.87 -5.47
N GLY A 32 -11.64 -1.87 -4.60
CA GLY A 32 -11.81 -1.79 -3.15
C GLY A 32 -11.75 -0.36 -2.63
N ARG A 33 -11.46 -0.23 -1.34
CA ARG A 33 -11.52 1.04 -0.63
C ARG A 33 -10.24 1.87 -0.70
N ILE A 34 -9.10 1.25 -1.02
CA ILE A 34 -7.82 1.97 -1.11
C ILE A 34 -7.74 2.69 -2.45
N SER A 35 -7.66 4.03 -2.40
CA SER A 35 -7.52 4.84 -3.61
C SER A 35 -6.08 5.27 -3.86
N LYS A 36 -5.27 5.40 -2.80
CA LYS A 36 -3.85 5.72 -2.91
C LYS A 36 -3.07 4.92 -1.86
N LEU A 37 -1.90 4.44 -2.26
CA LEU A 37 -1.04 3.68 -1.36
C LEU A 37 0.41 3.90 -1.77
N THR A 38 1.26 4.20 -0.78
CA THR A 38 2.70 4.31 -0.99
C THR A 38 3.40 3.47 0.06
N LEU A 39 4.37 2.67 -0.37
CA LEU A 39 5.30 1.96 0.50
C LEU A 39 6.71 2.46 0.21
N LYS A 40 7.44 2.81 1.27
CA LYS A 40 8.86 3.17 1.17
C LYS A 40 9.69 2.24 2.05
N ARG A 41 10.84 1.84 1.52
CA ARG A 41 11.85 1.06 2.23
C ARG A 41 13.20 1.73 2.02
N ASN A 42 13.91 2.03 3.13
CA ASN A 42 15.19 2.73 3.09
C ASN A 42 15.11 4.07 2.33
N GLY A 43 13.98 4.79 2.53
CA GLY A 43 13.77 6.08 1.88
C GLY A 43 13.41 6.02 0.41
N LYS A 44 13.28 4.81 -0.16
CA LYS A 44 12.95 4.62 -1.57
C LYS A 44 11.52 4.12 -1.73
N THR A 45 10.77 4.71 -2.64
CA THR A 45 9.42 4.22 -2.97
C THR A 45 9.52 2.89 -3.69
N VAL A 46 8.95 1.84 -3.09
CA VAL A 46 9.00 0.48 -3.64
C VAL A 46 7.63 -0.02 -4.09
N CYS A 47 6.57 0.73 -3.78
CA CYS A 47 5.22 0.42 -4.22
C CYS A 47 4.41 1.71 -4.21
N ASN A 48 3.66 1.96 -5.27
CA ASN A 48 2.83 3.16 -5.35
C ASN A 48 1.60 2.92 -6.20
N TYR A 49 0.45 3.23 -5.63
CA TYR A 49 -0.85 3.19 -6.31
C TYR A 49 -1.53 4.54 -6.13
N ASP A 50 -1.92 5.17 -7.24
CA ASP A 50 -2.65 6.45 -7.21
C ASP A 50 -3.78 6.36 -8.23
N ARG A 51 -4.91 5.77 -7.79
CA ARG A 51 -6.09 5.48 -8.61
C ARG A 51 -5.75 4.64 -9.85
N GLY A 52 -4.64 3.90 -9.75
CA GLY A 52 -4.08 3.03 -10.77
C GLY A 52 -2.65 2.70 -10.35
N TRP A 53 -2.10 1.58 -10.87
CA TRP A 53 -0.75 1.17 -10.50
C TRP A 53 0.29 2.07 -11.16
N ASP A 54 1.19 2.60 -10.34
CA ASP A 54 2.36 3.37 -10.78
C ASP A 54 3.63 2.53 -10.60
N ILE A 55 3.84 1.98 -9.38
CA ILE A 55 4.95 1.09 -9.08
C ILE A 55 4.38 -0.14 -8.38
N GLU A 56 4.43 -1.29 -9.03
CA GLU A 56 3.98 -2.54 -8.44
C GLU A 56 5.10 -3.17 -7.61
N PRO A 57 4.75 -3.98 -6.57
CA PRO A 57 5.77 -4.65 -5.77
C PRO A 57 6.68 -5.52 -6.65
N ALA A 58 7.99 -5.38 -6.48
CA ALA A 58 8.96 -6.11 -7.27
C ALA A 58 9.65 -7.25 -6.49
N ASP A 59 9.39 -7.36 -5.19
CA ASP A 59 9.97 -8.41 -4.35
C ASP A 59 8.92 -8.95 -3.37
N GLU A 60 9.24 -10.09 -2.76
CA GLU A 60 8.30 -10.82 -1.91
C GLU A 60 7.89 -10.02 -0.67
N ASN A 61 8.85 -9.40 0.01
CA ASN A 61 8.52 -8.63 1.23
C ASN A 61 7.65 -7.42 0.91
N THR A 62 7.91 -6.74 -0.19
CA THR A 62 7.06 -5.61 -0.61
C THR A 62 5.65 -6.09 -0.93
N ALA A 63 5.52 -7.22 -1.62
CA ALA A 63 4.22 -7.81 -1.93
C ALA A 63 3.48 -8.23 -0.65
N THR A 64 4.20 -8.77 0.33
CA THR A 64 3.60 -9.14 1.62
C THR A 64 3.13 -7.90 2.39
N ALA A 65 3.93 -6.83 2.41
CA ALA A 65 3.52 -5.59 3.04
C ALA A 65 2.26 -5.02 2.39
N LEU A 66 2.18 -5.07 1.06
CA LEU A 66 0.98 -4.65 0.33
C LEU A 66 -0.22 -5.51 0.74
N ALA A 67 -0.05 -6.83 0.83
CA ALA A 67 -1.14 -7.74 1.19
C ALA A 67 -1.67 -7.44 2.60
N ILE A 68 -0.80 -7.07 3.54
CA ILE A 68 -1.21 -6.68 4.90
C ILE A 68 -2.09 -5.43 4.83
N LEU A 69 -1.68 -4.42 4.07
CA LEU A 69 -2.47 -3.19 3.92
C LEU A 69 -3.80 -3.45 3.21
N MET A 70 -3.80 -4.33 2.22
CA MET A 70 -5.04 -4.72 1.54
C MET A 70 -6.02 -5.38 2.51
N LYS A 71 -5.52 -6.23 3.41
CA LYS A 71 -6.36 -6.86 4.43
C LYS A 71 -6.93 -5.84 5.41
N ASP A 72 -6.14 -4.85 5.81
CA ASP A 72 -6.55 -3.90 6.85
C ASP A 72 -7.45 -2.78 6.31
N TYR A 73 -7.23 -2.33 5.07
CA TYR A 73 -7.86 -1.11 4.57
C TYR A 73 -8.73 -1.31 3.32
N ASN A 74 -8.54 -2.39 2.58
CA ASN A 74 -9.26 -2.59 1.33
C ASN A 74 -10.47 -3.51 1.50
#